data_04fd6ca718ad183919cd4db8d882e2fc
#
_entry.id   04fd6ca718ad183919cd4db8d882e2fc
#
_cell.length_a   1.000
_cell.length_b   1.000
_cell.length_c   1.000
_cell.angle_alpha   90.00
_cell.angle_beta   90.00
_cell.angle_gamma   90.00
#
_symmetry.space_group_name_H-M   'P 1'
#
loop_
_entity.id
_entity.type
_entity.pdbx_description
1 polymer ?
#
loop_
_entity_poly.entity_id
_entity_poly.type
_entity_poly.pdbx_seq_one_letter_code
_entity_poly.pdbx_strand_id
1 'polypeptide(L)'
;MAEEKEESLPELEAPRDNATENDFKTKNKVYDLMLYINPELEQFPRAQRRLADEIRTTMLSILRLVVTLENKHYKKTTLGDLDNEVDVLRHLVRLAADPALTRSKKPCLPLRKYENISRKTNEIGRMIGGYYKSLKK
;
A
#
# COMPACT_ATOMS: atom_id res chain seq x y z
N MET A 1 -4.50 -11.41 -25.36
CA MET A 1 -3.94 -11.47 -24.59
C MET A 1 -4.11 -11.29 -23.30
N ALA A 2 -4.73 -10.93 -22.85
CA ALA A 2 -4.91 -10.69 -21.52
C ALA A 2 -4.81 -11.84 -20.66
N GLU A 3 -4.93 -12.89 -21.10
CA GLU A 3 -5.00 -13.95 -20.27
C GLU A 3 -3.83 -14.36 -19.61
N GLU A 4 -2.87 -14.35 -20.21
CA GLU A 4 -1.79 -14.96 -19.62
C GLU A 4 -1.46 -14.52 -18.32
N LYS A 5 -1.71 -13.37 -18.03
CA LYS A 5 -1.22 -12.94 -16.83
C LYS A 5 -1.84 -13.51 -15.69
N GLU A 6 -3.03 -13.69 -15.71
CA GLU A 6 -3.61 -13.98 -14.49
C GLU A 6 -3.46 -15.34 -14.06
N GLU A 7 -3.21 -16.21 -14.87
CA GLU A 7 -3.24 -17.51 -14.36
C GLU A 7 -2.08 -17.85 -13.50
N SER A 8 -0.96 -17.24 -13.68
CA SER A 8 0.15 -17.62 -12.84
C SER A 8 0.11 -16.99 -11.49
N LEU A 9 -0.67 -15.94 -11.33
CA LEU A 9 -0.66 -15.23 -10.07
C LEU A 9 -1.12 -16.04 -8.88
N PRO A 10 -2.17 -16.84 -8.99
CA PRO A 10 -2.59 -17.61 -7.82
C PRO A 10 -1.50 -18.52 -7.29
N GLU A 11 -0.68 -19.03 -8.15
CA GLU A 11 0.37 -19.89 -7.68
C GLU A 11 1.44 -19.14 -6.98
N LEU A 12 1.75 -17.94 -7.44
CA LEU A 12 2.73 -17.12 -6.78
C LEU A 12 2.25 -16.69 -5.41
N GLU A 13 0.94 -16.70 -5.21
CA GLU A 13 0.37 -16.25 -3.96
C GLU A 13 0.16 -17.38 -2.98
N ALA A 14 0.59 -18.57 -3.28
CA ALA A 14 0.36 -19.70 -2.40
C ALA A 14 0.93 -19.41 -1.01
N PRO A 15 0.19 -19.70 0.05
CA PRO A 15 0.65 -19.41 1.40
C PRO A 15 1.85 -20.23 1.77
N ARG A 16 2.71 -19.69 2.60
CA ARG A 16 3.82 -20.42 3.14
C ARG A 16 3.32 -21.24 4.32
N ASP A 17 4.08 -22.23 4.68
CA ASP A 17 3.66 -23.12 5.76
C ASP A 17 3.35 -22.38 7.04
N ASN A 18 4.12 -21.36 7.38
CA ASN A 18 3.90 -20.64 8.62
C ASN A 18 3.14 -19.33 8.47
N ALA A 19 2.57 -19.08 7.30
CA ALA A 19 1.78 -17.88 7.08
C ALA A 19 0.36 -18.10 7.56
N THR A 20 -0.24 -17.06 8.13
CA THR A 20 -1.64 -17.12 8.51
C THR A 20 -2.51 -16.64 7.37
N GLU A 21 -3.79 -16.91 7.45
CA GLU A 21 -4.73 -16.44 6.47
C GLU A 21 -4.76 -14.91 6.44
N ASN A 22 -4.61 -14.27 7.60
CA ASN A 22 -4.60 -12.82 7.69
C ASN A 22 -3.38 -12.23 6.99
N ASP A 23 -2.21 -12.87 7.13
CA ASP A 23 -1.01 -12.42 6.44
C ASP A 23 -1.22 -12.44 4.94
N PHE A 24 -1.81 -13.52 4.45
CA PHE A 24 -2.05 -13.66 3.03
C PHE A 24 -3.02 -12.60 2.52
N LYS A 25 -4.08 -12.36 3.27
CA LYS A 25 -5.05 -11.34 2.89
C LYS A 25 -4.45 -9.95 2.87
N THR A 26 -3.64 -9.64 3.87
CA THR A 26 -3.00 -8.32 3.94
C THR A 26 -2.09 -8.10 2.75
N LYS A 27 -1.32 -9.11 2.39
CA LYS A 27 -0.43 -9.04 1.24
C LYS A 27 -1.21 -8.77 -0.04
N ASN A 28 -2.33 -9.44 -0.22
CA ASN A 28 -3.17 -9.23 -1.40
C ASN A 28 -3.74 -7.82 -1.44
N LYS A 29 -4.13 -7.28 -0.29
CA LYS A 29 -4.64 -5.92 -0.25
C LYS A 29 -3.58 -4.90 -0.59
N VAL A 30 -2.33 -5.17 -0.18
CA VAL A 30 -1.22 -4.29 -0.53
C VAL A 30 -0.96 -4.35 -2.02
N TYR A 31 -0.98 -5.54 -2.60
CA TYR A 31 -0.82 -5.70 -4.04
C TYR A 31 -1.90 -4.92 -4.79
N ASP A 32 -3.15 -5.09 -4.37
CA ASP A 32 -4.26 -4.40 -5.02
C ASP A 32 -4.07 -2.89 -5.00
N LEU A 33 -3.64 -2.37 -3.85
CA LEU A 33 -3.41 -0.94 -3.72
C LEU A 33 -2.29 -0.48 -4.65
N MET A 34 -1.19 -1.23 -4.70
CA MET A 34 -0.07 -0.86 -5.55
C MET A 34 -0.46 -0.84 -7.03
N LEU A 35 -1.20 -1.85 -7.45
CA LEU A 35 -1.63 -1.93 -8.85
C LEU A 35 -2.64 -0.84 -9.18
N TYR A 36 -3.42 -0.42 -8.21
CA TYR A 36 -4.40 0.63 -8.42
C TYR A 36 -3.72 2.00 -8.52
N ILE A 37 -2.73 2.25 -7.65
CA ILE A 37 -2.15 3.58 -7.56
C ILE A 37 -1.10 3.86 -8.63
N ASN A 38 -0.42 2.85 -9.11
CA ASN A 38 0.71 3.07 -10.00
C ASN A 38 0.36 3.80 -11.30
N PRO A 39 -0.73 3.48 -12.00
CA PRO A 39 -1.06 4.24 -13.20
C PRO A 39 -1.32 5.72 -12.92
N GLU A 40 -1.82 6.03 -11.72
CA GLU A 40 -2.04 7.42 -11.36
C GLU A 40 -0.72 8.15 -11.15
N LEU A 41 0.26 7.47 -10.57
CA LEU A 41 1.57 8.06 -10.34
C LEU A 41 2.27 8.37 -11.67
N GLU A 42 2.03 7.56 -12.67
CA GLU A 42 2.63 7.77 -13.99
C GLU A 42 2.12 9.05 -14.64
N GLN A 43 0.99 9.53 -14.19
CA GLN A 43 0.40 10.74 -14.77
C GLN A 43 0.73 12.01 -14.00
N PHE A 44 1.51 11.91 -12.94
CA PHE A 44 1.91 13.11 -12.20
C PHE A 44 2.73 14.03 -13.10
N PRO A 45 2.57 15.35 -12.96
CA PRO A 45 3.39 16.29 -13.73
C PRO A 45 4.87 16.06 -13.45
N ARG A 46 5.69 16.40 -14.42
CA ARG A 46 7.13 16.24 -14.26
C ARG A 46 7.64 16.94 -13.00
N ALA A 47 7.11 18.11 -12.70
CA ALA A 47 7.56 18.87 -11.54
C ALA A 47 7.29 18.11 -10.23
N GLN A 48 6.39 17.13 -10.26
CA GLN A 48 6.02 16.37 -9.07
C GLN A 48 6.48 14.92 -9.15
N ARG A 49 7.47 14.65 -9.97
CA ARG A 49 7.99 13.29 -10.09
C ARG A 49 8.56 12.79 -8.78
N ARG A 50 9.19 13.68 -8.00
CA ARG A 50 9.75 13.29 -6.72
C ARG A 50 8.66 12.75 -5.79
N LEU A 51 7.52 13.41 -5.77
CA LEU A 51 6.41 12.94 -4.93
C LEU A 51 5.93 11.57 -5.40
N ALA A 52 5.79 11.38 -6.71
CA ALA A 52 5.39 10.08 -7.23
C ALA A 52 6.38 9.00 -6.82
N ASP A 53 7.67 9.29 -6.86
CA ASP A 53 8.69 8.33 -6.50
C ASP A 53 8.67 8.02 -5.01
N GLU A 54 8.39 9.02 -4.16
CA GLU A 54 8.28 8.78 -2.73
C GLU A 54 7.09 7.89 -2.41
N ILE A 55 5.99 8.08 -3.12
CA ILE A 55 4.83 7.21 -2.93
C ILE A 55 5.20 5.79 -3.32
N ARG A 56 5.90 5.60 -4.44
CA ARG A 56 6.34 4.27 -4.84
C ARG A 56 7.27 3.64 -3.81
N THR A 57 8.21 4.41 -3.31
CA THR A 57 9.15 3.90 -2.30
C THR A 57 8.40 3.47 -1.04
N THR A 58 7.43 4.27 -0.61
CA THR A 58 6.65 3.94 0.57
C THR A 58 5.82 2.67 0.33
N MET A 59 5.22 2.53 -0.85
CA MET A 59 4.46 1.33 -1.18
C MET A 59 5.34 0.09 -1.16
N LEU A 60 6.55 0.19 -1.72
CA LEU A 60 7.48 -0.94 -1.71
C LEU A 60 7.92 -1.28 -0.29
N SER A 61 8.10 -0.27 0.54
CA SER A 61 8.42 -0.47 1.95
C SER A 61 7.30 -1.21 2.67
N ILE A 62 6.06 -0.82 2.40
CA ILE A 62 4.91 -1.49 2.99
C ILE A 62 4.88 -2.97 2.56
N LEU A 63 5.09 -3.24 1.29
CA LEU A 63 5.11 -4.60 0.82
C LEU A 63 6.23 -5.40 1.50
N ARG A 64 7.42 -4.82 1.61
CA ARG A 64 8.53 -5.49 2.26
C ARG A 64 8.20 -5.82 3.71
N LEU A 65 7.55 -4.89 4.41
CA LEU A 65 7.21 -5.11 5.81
C LEU A 65 6.14 -6.18 5.97
N VAL A 66 5.18 -6.24 5.05
CA VAL A 66 4.17 -7.29 5.11
C VAL A 66 4.80 -8.67 4.91
N VAL A 67 5.74 -8.78 3.96
CA VAL A 67 6.44 -10.03 3.75
C VAL A 67 7.30 -10.38 4.97
N THR A 68 7.96 -9.37 5.56
CA THR A 68 8.76 -9.58 6.76
C THR A 68 7.88 -10.08 7.91
N LEU A 69 6.68 -9.52 8.02
CA LEU A 69 5.75 -9.92 9.06
C LEU A 69 5.42 -11.41 8.98
N GLU A 70 5.28 -11.94 7.77
CA GLU A 70 5.02 -13.35 7.58
C GLU A 70 6.15 -14.24 8.10
N ASN A 71 7.37 -13.73 8.01
CA ASN A 71 8.56 -14.54 8.23
C ASN A 71 9.21 -14.42 9.59
N LYS A 72 8.70 -13.56 10.46
CA LYS A 72 9.35 -13.31 11.75
C LYS A 72 8.57 -13.84 12.92
N HIS A 73 9.31 -14.21 13.97
CA HIS A 73 8.69 -14.58 15.23
C HIS A 73 8.20 -13.35 15.98
N TYR A 74 9.02 -12.32 16.06
CA TYR A 74 8.63 -11.08 16.74
C TYR A 74 7.98 -10.16 15.74
N LYS A 75 6.70 -9.94 15.92
CA LYS A 75 5.93 -9.18 14.96
C LYS A 75 5.60 -7.77 15.41
N LYS A 76 5.79 -7.49 16.70
CA LYS A 76 5.37 -6.20 17.25
C LYS A 76 6.13 -5.03 16.63
N THR A 77 7.46 -5.13 16.54
CA THR A 77 8.27 -4.07 15.94
C THR A 77 7.93 -3.89 14.48
N THR A 78 7.80 -5.02 13.77
CA THR A 78 7.47 -4.98 12.34
C THR A 78 6.11 -4.33 12.13
N LEU A 79 5.14 -4.64 12.99
CA LEU A 79 3.82 -4.01 12.90
C LEU A 79 3.89 -2.51 13.14
N GLY A 80 4.73 -2.09 14.09
CA GLY A 80 4.91 -0.66 14.34
C GLY A 80 5.49 0.05 13.13
N ASP A 81 6.50 -0.56 12.51
CA ASP A 81 7.10 0.01 11.31
C ASP A 81 6.10 0.07 10.17
N LEU A 82 5.31 -1.00 10.01
CA LEU A 82 4.31 -1.06 8.97
C LEU A 82 3.23 0.00 9.17
N ASP A 83 2.76 0.15 10.39
CA ASP A 83 1.75 1.14 10.72
C ASP A 83 2.26 2.54 10.39
N ASN A 84 3.52 2.80 10.70
CA ASN A 84 4.13 4.09 10.41
C ASN A 84 4.20 4.34 8.90
N GLU A 85 4.58 3.34 8.12
CA GLU A 85 4.67 3.51 6.67
C GLU A 85 3.30 3.73 6.04
N VAL A 86 2.28 3.06 6.56
CA VAL A 86 0.93 3.29 6.08
C VAL A 86 0.50 4.72 6.37
N ASP A 87 0.87 5.24 7.53
CA ASP A 87 0.54 6.61 7.89
C ASP A 87 1.28 7.61 7.00
N VAL A 88 2.54 7.33 6.70
CA VAL A 88 3.30 8.17 5.77
C VAL A 88 2.61 8.17 4.41
N LEU A 89 2.16 7.00 3.95
CA LEU A 89 1.46 6.92 2.67
C LEU A 89 0.21 7.79 2.67
N ARG A 90 -0.55 7.77 3.76
CA ARG A 90 -1.75 8.59 3.85
C ARG A 90 -1.43 10.07 3.62
N HIS A 91 -0.34 10.54 4.22
CA HIS A 91 0.04 11.94 4.10
C HIS A 91 0.55 12.27 2.70
N LEU A 92 1.33 11.38 2.11
CA LEU A 92 1.84 11.62 0.75
C LEU A 92 0.70 11.67 -0.26
N VAL A 93 -0.26 10.77 -0.11
CA VAL A 93 -1.41 10.72 -1.02
C VAL A 93 -2.28 11.97 -0.83
N ARG A 94 -2.45 12.41 0.41
CA ARG A 94 -3.20 13.62 0.67
C ARG A 94 -2.52 14.83 0.03
N LEU A 95 -1.20 14.91 0.13
CA LEU A 95 -0.46 15.99 -0.50
C LEU A 95 -0.68 15.99 -2.01
N ALA A 96 -0.64 14.80 -2.62
CA ALA A 96 -0.84 14.67 -4.06
C ALA A 96 -2.23 15.12 -4.49
N ALA A 97 -3.21 15.02 -3.60
CA ALA A 97 -4.59 15.40 -3.91
C ALA A 97 -4.85 16.89 -3.65
N ASP A 98 -3.90 17.60 -3.06
CA ASP A 98 -4.10 19.01 -2.72
C ASP A 98 -3.85 19.90 -3.95
N PRO A 99 -4.87 20.64 -4.41
CA PRO A 99 -4.65 21.50 -5.58
C PRO A 99 -3.61 22.58 -5.33
N ALA A 100 -3.37 22.95 -4.09
CA ALA A 100 -2.43 24.01 -3.78
C ALA A 100 -0.98 23.60 -4.01
N LEU A 101 -0.72 22.31 -4.19
CA LEU A 101 0.64 21.83 -4.40
C LEU A 101 1.21 22.32 -5.74
N THR A 102 0.37 22.41 -6.76
CA THR A 102 0.84 22.76 -8.10
C THR A 102 0.49 24.19 -8.44
N ARG A 103 1.31 24.78 -9.32
CA ARG A 103 1.03 26.11 -9.81
C ARG A 103 -0.28 26.19 -10.56
N SER A 104 -0.58 25.16 -11.32
CA SER A 104 -1.79 25.13 -12.13
C SER A 104 -3.05 24.97 -11.29
N LYS A 105 -2.89 24.67 -9.99
CA LYS A 105 -4.00 24.39 -9.09
C LYS A 105 -4.75 23.11 -9.47
N LYS A 106 -4.14 22.28 -10.28
CA LYS A 106 -4.68 20.97 -10.59
C LYS A 106 -4.03 19.95 -9.72
N PRO A 107 -4.78 19.15 -8.96
CA PRO A 107 -4.15 18.14 -8.10
C PRO A 107 -3.47 17.08 -8.95
N CYS A 108 -2.38 16.53 -8.43
CA CYS A 108 -1.72 15.42 -9.09
C CYS A 108 -2.60 14.18 -9.08
N LEU A 109 -3.44 14.07 -8.06
CA LEU A 109 -4.31 12.92 -7.87
C LEU A 109 -5.75 13.41 -7.81
N PRO A 110 -6.59 13.03 -8.78
CA PRO A 110 -7.98 13.49 -8.77
C PRO A 110 -8.72 13.02 -7.53
N LEU A 111 -9.72 13.77 -7.12
CA LEU A 111 -10.43 13.49 -5.88
C LEU A 111 -10.98 12.07 -5.82
N ARG A 112 -11.59 11.61 -6.89
CA ARG A 112 -12.16 10.26 -6.88
C ARG A 112 -11.08 9.20 -6.64
N LYS A 113 -9.92 9.38 -7.27
CA LYS A 113 -8.82 8.43 -7.08
C LYS A 113 -8.29 8.50 -5.65
N TYR A 114 -8.19 9.73 -5.14
CA TYR A 114 -7.77 9.92 -3.76
C TYR A 114 -8.70 9.20 -2.79
N GLU A 115 -10.00 9.32 -3.00
CA GLU A 115 -10.96 8.68 -2.12
C GLU A 115 -10.84 7.16 -2.18
N ASN A 116 -10.67 6.62 -3.38
CA ASN A 116 -10.52 5.17 -3.52
C ASN A 116 -9.23 4.67 -2.88
N ILE A 117 -8.14 5.40 -3.06
CA ILE A 117 -6.87 5.05 -2.45
C ILE A 117 -6.97 5.11 -0.93
N SER A 118 -7.62 6.16 -0.42
CA SER A 118 -7.79 6.31 1.03
C SER A 118 -8.58 5.15 1.62
N ARG A 119 -9.63 4.73 0.93
CA ARG A 119 -10.44 3.62 1.42
C ARG A 119 -9.63 2.32 1.45
N LYS A 120 -8.85 2.07 0.39
CA LYS A 120 -8.01 0.88 0.34
C LYS A 120 -6.92 0.92 1.40
N THR A 121 -6.33 2.09 1.61
CA THR A 121 -5.29 2.25 2.62
C THR A 121 -5.85 2.05 4.02
N ASN A 122 -7.04 2.58 4.26
CA ASN A 122 -7.68 2.42 5.57
C ASN A 122 -8.03 0.97 5.86
N GLU A 123 -8.37 0.21 4.82
CA GLU A 123 -8.63 -1.21 5.02
C GLU A 123 -7.38 -1.94 5.47
N ILE A 124 -6.24 -1.62 4.86
CA ILE A 124 -4.96 -2.18 5.28
C ILE A 124 -4.67 -1.79 6.73
N GLY A 125 -4.92 -0.53 7.08
CA GLY A 125 -4.72 -0.06 8.44
C GLY A 125 -5.55 -0.83 9.46
N ARG A 126 -6.79 -1.16 9.11
CA ARG A 126 -7.64 -1.94 9.99
C ARG A 126 -7.10 -3.35 10.18
N MET A 127 -6.56 -3.94 9.11
CA MET A 127 -5.98 -5.27 9.21
C MET A 127 -4.76 -5.26 10.12
N ILE A 128 -3.93 -4.21 10.03
CA ILE A 128 -2.78 -4.07 10.91
C ILE A 128 -3.25 -3.91 12.35
N GLY A 129 -4.30 -3.14 12.58
CA GLY A 129 -4.86 -2.99 13.92
C GLY A 129 -5.35 -4.31 14.49
N GLY A 130 -5.92 -5.17 13.64
CA GLY A 130 -6.34 -6.49 14.06
C GLY A 130 -5.16 -7.35 14.50
N TYR A 131 -4.04 -7.24 13.80
CA TYR A 131 -2.81 -7.93 14.19
C TYR A 131 -2.35 -7.48 15.56
N TYR A 132 -2.33 -6.18 15.81
CA TYR A 132 -1.94 -5.67 17.11
C TYR A 132 -2.78 -6.27 18.23
N LYS A 133 -4.09 -6.30 18.03
CA LYS A 133 -4.97 -6.87 19.04
C LYS A 133 -4.65 -8.35 19.28
N SER A 134 -4.36 -9.05 18.21
CA SER A 134 -4.03 -10.46 18.30
C SER A 134 -2.76 -10.68 19.13
N LEU A 135 -1.76 -9.83 18.96
CA LEU A 135 -0.50 -9.98 19.68
C LEU A 135 -0.59 -9.65 21.15
N LYS A 136 -1.58 -8.88 21.54
CA LYS A 136 -1.73 -8.52 22.94
C LYS A 136 -2.34 -9.62 23.79
N LYS A 137 -2.89 -10.60 23.15
CA LYS A 137 -3.39 -11.76 23.88
C LYS A 137 -2.27 -12.70 24.23
#